data_e685646a62998d5ae4bedd764340bd32
#
_entry.id   e685646a62998d5ae4bedd764340bd32
#
_cell.length_a   1.000
_cell.length_b   1.000
_cell.length_c   1.000
_cell.angle_alpha   90.00
_cell.angle_beta   90.00
_cell.angle_gamma   90.00
#
_symmetry.space_group_name_H-M   'P 1'
#
loop_
_entity.id
_entity.type
_entity.pdbx_description
1 polymer ?
#
loop_
_entity_poly.entity_id
_entity_poly.type
_entity_poly.pdbx_seq_one_letter_code
_entity_poly.pdbx_strand_id
1 'polypeptide(L)'
;VVRAGLAASKAIGRLHRLGVIHRDIKPGNLHLGEDGQWRLLDLGVAVSGREPEAVRALHAGTPSYMNPEQWEGDHGQPAHAGNDLFALGVTLYQWLAGRLPYGEIEPWQTARYRRDPIAPSRLRPVVPIWLDHVVLKAVARDPCERFETAEEFALALERGASRPLNAPLATPLMKRDPAALWKVALAISVAFNLLLVIWLLFLPR
;
A
#
# COMPACT_ATOMS: atom_id res chain seq x y z
N VAL A 1 10.86 4.93 12.11
CA VAL A 1 10.21 4.13 11.05
C VAL A 1 10.82 4.42 9.69
N VAL A 2 10.85 5.69 9.20
CA VAL A 2 11.34 6.03 7.84
C VAL A 2 12.77 5.55 7.59
N ARG A 3 13.72 5.82 8.51
CA ARG A 3 15.12 5.35 8.37
C ARG A 3 15.22 3.84 8.28
N ALA A 4 14.43 3.11 9.07
CA ALA A 4 14.37 1.65 9.00
C ALA A 4 13.80 1.19 7.65
N GLY A 5 12.69 1.79 7.19
CA GLY A 5 12.09 1.47 5.90
C GLY A 5 13.04 1.70 4.72
N LEU A 6 13.79 2.81 4.72
CA LEU A 6 14.80 3.10 3.71
C LEU A 6 15.93 2.07 3.69
N ALA A 7 16.45 1.71 4.87
CA ALA A 7 17.51 0.71 4.97
C ALA A 7 17.01 -0.67 4.51
N ALA A 8 15.81 -1.06 4.94
CA ALA A 8 15.17 -2.31 4.53
C ALA A 8 14.92 -2.36 3.02
N SER A 9 14.34 -1.31 2.44
CA SER A 9 14.12 -1.24 0.99
C SER A 9 15.44 -1.39 0.20
N LYS A 10 16.52 -0.72 0.65
CA LYS A 10 17.84 -0.84 0.03
C LYS A 10 18.44 -2.25 0.16
N ALA A 11 18.23 -2.91 1.31
CA ALA A 11 18.68 -4.29 1.52
C ALA A 11 17.88 -5.27 0.63
N ILE A 12 16.55 -5.14 0.61
CA ILE A 12 15.65 -5.93 -0.24
C ILE A 12 16.03 -5.76 -1.71
N GLY A 13 16.23 -4.53 -2.19
CA GLY A 13 16.63 -4.26 -3.57
C GLY A 13 17.97 -4.93 -3.95
N ARG A 14 18.92 -5.03 -3.01
CA ARG A 14 20.16 -5.80 -3.24
C ARG A 14 19.89 -7.29 -3.39
N LEU A 15 19.02 -7.88 -2.56
CA LEU A 15 18.62 -9.29 -2.66
C LEU A 15 17.91 -9.56 -3.99
N HIS A 16 16.94 -8.72 -4.36
CA HIS A 16 16.18 -8.88 -5.60
C HIS A 16 17.07 -8.81 -6.84
N ARG A 17 18.09 -7.93 -6.87
CA ARG A 17 19.09 -7.88 -7.98
C ARG A 17 19.93 -9.15 -8.07
N LEU A 18 20.10 -9.87 -6.97
CA LEU A 18 20.76 -11.18 -6.95
C LEU A 18 19.79 -12.34 -7.24
N GLY A 19 18.53 -12.03 -7.55
CA GLY A 19 17.48 -13.03 -7.76
C GLY A 19 17.00 -13.68 -6.47
N VAL A 20 17.28 -13.10 -5.29
CA VAL A 20 16.90 -13.65 -3.99
C VAL A 20 15.67 -12.94 -3.46
N ILE A 21 14.67 -13.70 -3.01
CA ILE A 21 13.46 -13.25 -2.33
C ILE A 21 13.56 -13.69 -0.88
N HIS A 22 13.35 -12.78 0.06
CA HIS A 22 13.56 -12.99 1.50
C HIS A 22 12.45 -13.83 2.14
N ARG A 23 11.20 -13.56 1.81
CA ARG A 23 9.95 -14.23 2.22
C ARG A 23 9.53 -14.08 3.70
N ASP A 24 10.33 -13.49 4.57
CA ASP A 24 9.96 -13.29 6.00
C ASP A 24 10.36 -11.90 6.51
N ILE A 25 9.95 -10.85 5.78
CA ILE A 25 10.13 -9.46 6.21
C ILE A 25 9.11 -9.15 7.31
N LYS A 26 9.61 -8.86 8.52
CA LYS A 26 8.79 -8.50 9.69
C LYS A 26 9.62 -7.71 10.70
N PRO A 27 9.01 -7.07 11.72
CA PRO A 27 9.74 -6.33 12.75
C PRO A 27 10.87 -7.09 13.40
N GLY A 28 10.67 -8.40 13.70
CA GLY A 28 11.68 -9.24 14.35
C GLY A 28 12.93 -9.49 13.51
N ASN A 29 12.84 -9.32 12.18
CA ASN A 29 13.96 -9.51 11.25
C ASN A 29 14.61 -8.19 10.83
N LEU A 30 14.17 -7.05 11.39
CA LEU A 30 14.78 -5.73 11.18
C LEU A 30 15.46 -5.28 12.48
N HIS A 31 16.77 -5.26 12.48
CA HIS A 31 17.59 -4.97 13.65
C HIS A 31 18.34 -3.65 13.50
N LEU A 32 18.31 -2.82 14.55
CA LEU A 32 19.17 -1.65 14.67
C LEU A 32 20.45 -2.03 15.42
N GLY A 33 21.56 -2.05 14.72
CA GLY A 33 22.86 -2.35 15.31
C GLY A 33 23.36 -1.23 16.24
N GLU A 34 24.34 -1.54 17.07
CA GLU A 34 25.00 -0.57 17.96
C GLU A 34 25.65 0.60 17.20
N ASP A 35 26.04 0.38 15.94
CA ASP A 35 26.54 1.40 15.01
C ASP A 35 25.45 2.30 14.42
N GLY A 36 24.19 2.15 14.86
CA GLY A 36 23.03 2.90 14.39
C GLY A 36 22.57 2.53 12.98
N GLN A 37 23.08 1.42 12.40
CA GLN A 37 22.66 0.94 11.10
C GLN A 37 21.56 -0.10 11.21
N TRP A 38 20.53 0.05 10.36
CA TRP A 38 19.49 -0.97 10.24
C TRP A 38 19.97 -2.12 9.34
N ARG A 39 19.70 -3.34 9.79
CA ARG A 39 20.06 -4.57 9.08
C ARG A 39 18.83 -5.46 8.94
N LEU A 40 18.72 -6.11 7.77
CA LEU A 40 17.76 -7.18 7.54
C LEU A 40 18.46 -8.49 7.88
N LEU A 41 17.82 -9.27 8.73
CA LEU A 41 18.34 -10.53 9.28
C LEU A 41 17.50 -11.70 8.76
N ASP A 42 18.06 -12.91 8.92
CA ASP A 42 17.40 -14.20 8.74
C ASP A 42 16.97 -14.52 7.30
N LEU A 43 17.86 -15.17 6.57
CA LEU A 43 17.62 -15.72 5.23
C LEU A 43 17.19 -17.21 5.28
N GLY A 44 16.76 -17.73 6.43
CA GLY A 44 16.45 -19.15 6.61
C GLY A 44 15.36 -19.70 5.69
N VAL A 45 14.48 -18.82 5.21
CA VAL A 45 13.40 -19.18 4.26
C VAL A 45 13.54 -18.50 2.90
N ALA A 46 14.64 -17.81 2.66
CA ALA A 46 14.87 -17.11 1.38
C ALA A 46 15.02 -18.09 0.21
N VAL A 47 14.65 -17.65 -0.99
CA VAL A 47 14.81 -18.42 -2.22
C VAL A 47 15.51 -17.61 -3.29
N SER A 48 16.34 -18.26 -4.12
CA SER A 48 17.14 -17.61 -5.17
C SER A 48 16.69 -17.93 -6.61
N GLY A 49 15.56 -18.61 -6.74
CA GLY A 49 15.08 -19.08 -8.04
C GLY A 49 15.84 -20.28 -8.60
N ARG A 50 16.88 -20.75 -7.92
CA ARG A 50 17.65 -21.97 -8.26
C ARG A 50 17.09 -23.23 -7.61
N GLU A 51 16.25 -23.04 -6.60
CA GLU A 51 15.59 -24.12 -5.88
C GLU A 51 14.54 -24.80 -6.79
N PRO A 52 14.27 -26.11 -6.57
CA PRO A 52 13.15 -26.79 -7.21
C PRO A 52 11.84 -26.02 -7.03
N GLU A 53 10.96 -26.08 -8.04
CA GLU A 53 9.67 -25.39 -8.00
C GLU A 53 8.86 -25.72 -6.74
N ALA A 54 8.88 -26.99 -6.31
CA ALA A 54 8.24 -27.42 -5.07
C ALA A 54 8.72 -26.66 -3.82
N VAL A 55 10.00 -26.28 -3.76
CA VAL A 55 10.57 -25.51 -2.65
C VAL A 55 10.17 -24.02 -2.76
N ARG A 56 10.14 -23.49 -4.00
CA ARG A 56 9.72 -22.11 -4.25
C ARG A 56 8.23 -21.90 -3.99
N ALA A 57 7.42 -22.92 -4.23
CA ALA A 57 5.98 -22.93 -4.00
C ALA A 57 5.61 -23.13 -2.52
N LEU A 58 6.58 -23.51 -1.63
CA LEU A 58 6.27 -23.66 -0.22
C LEU A 58 5.86 -22.33 0.39
N HIS A 59 4.72 -22.35 1.09
CA HIS A 59 4.28 -21.23 1.92
C HIS A 59 5.25 -21.07 3.09
N ALA A 60 6.12 -20.10 2.99
CA ALA A 60 7.11 -19.81 4.04
C ALA A 60 7.01 -18.33 4.41
N GLY A 61 7.21 -18.04 5.67
CA GLY A 61 7.09 -16.72 6.24
C GLY A 61 6.03 -16.65 7.33
N THR A 62 5.75 -15.45 7.77
CA THR A 62 4.80 -15.18 8.87
C THR A 62 3.44 -14.75 8.26
N PRO A 63 2.35 -15.53 8.46
CA PRO A 63 1.07 -15.33 7.72
C PRO A 63 0.55 -13.91 7.70
N SER A 64 0.58 -13.18 8.80
CA SER A 64 0.06 -11.80 8.88
C SER A 64 0.86 -10.77 8.05
N TYR A 65 2.03 -11.14 7.51
CA TYR A 65 2.87 -10.30 6.63
C TYR A 65 2.84 -10.76 5.17
N MET A 66 2.15 -11.86 4.89
CA MET A 66 2.00 -12.39 3.54
C MET A 66 0.92 -11.60 2.79
N ASN A 67 1.04 -11.53 1.47
CA ASN A 67 0.06 -10.85 0.63
C ASN A 67 -1.11 -11.76 0.25
N PRO A 68 -2.26 -11.19 -0.19
CA PRO A 68 -3.45 -11.97 -0.49
C PRO A 68 -3.22 -13.09 -1.50
N GLU A 69 -2.46 -12.81 -2.56
CA GLU A 69 -2.21 -13.73 -3.67
C GLU A 69 -1.40 -14.97 -3.27
N GLN A 70 -0.66 -14.91 -2.16
CA GLN A 70 0.01 -16.09 -1.61
C GLN A 70 -0.97 -17.14 -1.05
N TRP A 71 -2.23 -16.75 -0.85
CA TRP A 71 -3.29 -17.61 -0.34
C TRP A 71 -4.32 -17.98 -1.41
N GLU A 72 -4.12 -17.58 -2.67
CA GLU A 72 -5.04 -17.88 -3.76
C GLU A 72 -4.79 -19.26 -4.36
N GLY A 73 -5.89 -19.97 -4.66
CA GLY A 73 -5.82 -21.33 -5.22
C GLY A 73 -5.32 -22.38 -4.21
N ASP A 74 -5.10 -23.59 -4.69
CA ASP A 74 -4.74 -24.74 -3.85
C ASP A 74 -3.30 -24.67 -3.32
N HIS A 75 -2.42 -23.95 -4.01
CA HIS A 75 -0.99 -23.86 -3.69
C HIS A 75 -0.47 -22.44 -3.54
N GLY A 76 -1.33 -21.41 -3.69
CA GLY A 76 -0.92 -20.01 -3.73
C GLY A 76 -0.05 -19.69 -4.93
N GLN A 77 0.39 -18.43 -5.03
CA GLN A 77 1.33 -18.02 -6.07
C GLN A 77 2.78 -18.25 -5.61
N PRO A 78 3.69 -18.62 -6.54
CA PRO A 78 5.12 -18.73 -6.25
C PRO A 78 5.67 -17.42 -5.68
N ALA A 79 6.69 -17.52 -4.84
CA ALA A 79 7.34 -16.36 -4.27
C ALA A 79 7.92 -15.43 -5.36
N HIS A 80 7.66 -14.13 -5.24
CA HIS A 80 8.18 -13.10 -6.13
C HIS A 80 8.55 -11.84 -5.33
N ALA A 81 9.26 -10.90 -5.97
CA ALA A 81 9.75 -9.69 -5.31
C ALA A 81 8.66 -8.87 -4.59
N GLY A 82 7.45 -8.84 -5.12
CA GLY A 82 6.31 -8.14 -4.53
C GLY A 82 5.92 -8.66 -3.14
N ASN A 83 6.20 -9.93 -2.81
CA ASN A 83 5.95 -10.49 -1.49
C ASN A 83 6.73 -9.73 -0.40
N ASP A 84 8.03 -9.48 -0.65
CA ASP A 84 8.89 -8.75 0.27
C ASP A 84 8.45 -7.29 0.43
N LEU A 85 8.02 -6.65 -0.67
CA LEU A 85 7.57 -5.26 -0.66
C LEU A 85 6.27 -5.10 0.12
N PHE A 86 5.32 -6.02 -0.05
CA PHE A 86 4.09 -6.05 0.75
C PHE A 86 4.41 -6.27 2.23
N ALA A 87 5.24 -7.25 2.57
CA ALA A 87 5.65 -7.55 3.94
C ALA A 87 6.37 -6.38 4.61
N LEU A 88 7.21 -5.64 3.86
CA LEU A 88 7.80 -4.39 4.34
C LEU A 88 6.71 -3.34 4.61
N GLY A 89 5.74 -3.20 3.71
CA GLY A 89 4.59 -2.32 3.90
C GLY A 89 3.82 -2.64 5.19
N VAL A 90 3.51 -3.93 5.44
CA VAL A 90 2.87 -4.40 6.67
C VAL A 90 3.70 -4.06 7.90
N THR A 91 5.03 -4.28 7.83
CA THR A 91 5.97 -3.97 8.93
C THR A 91 5.96 -2.49 9.27
N LEU A 92 6.06 -1.62 8.27
CA LEU A 92 6.05 -0.16 8.47
C LEU A 92 4.69 0.32 8.98
N TYR A 93 3.59 -0.22 8.42
CA TYR A 93 2.24 0.07 8.89
C TYR A 93 2.09 -0.31 10.38
N GLN A 94 2.53 -1.49 10.78
CA GLN A 94 2.45 -1.95 12.16
C GLN A 94 3.23 -1.02 13.11
N TRP A 95 4.41 -0.57 12.73
CA TRP A 95 5.18 0.38 13.54
C TRP A 95 4.51 1.75 13.65
N LEU A 96 3.83 2.20 12.61
CA LEU A 96 3.12 3.47 12.59
C LEU A 96 1.79 3.40 13.35
N ALA A 97 0.99 2.39 13.07
CA ALA A 97 -0.38 2.25 13.55
C ALA A 97 -0.48 1.53 14.91
N GLY A 98 0.56 0.76 15.30
CA GLY A 98 0.55 -0.11 16.48
C GLY A 98 -0.28 -1.39 16.31
N ARG A 99 -0.72 -1.69 15.09
CA ARG A 99 -1.49 -2.89 14.73
C ARG A 99 -1.26 -3.26 13.27
N LEU A 100 -1.58 -4.49 12.91
CA LEU A 100 -1.51 -4.99 11.53
C LEU A 100 -2.60 -4.36 10.64
N PRO A 101 -2.32 -4.11 9.35
CA PRO A 101 -3.28 -3.47 8.42
C PRO A 101 -4.55 -4.28 8.23
N TYR A 102 -4.45 -5.59 8.14
CA TYR A 102 -5.55 -6.52 7.95
C TYR A 102 -5.89 -7.34 9.20
N GLY A 103 -5.26 -7.02 10.34
CA GLY A 103 -5.33 -7.82 11.57
C GLY A 103 -4.46 -9.06 11.49
N GLU A 104 -4.58 -9.92 12.50
CA GLU A 104 -3.90 -11.21 12.48
C GLU A 104 -4.55 -12.12 11.44
N ILE A 105 -3.71 -12.74 10.61
CA ILE A 105 -4.12 -13.62 9.53
C ILE A 105 -3.57 -15.02 9.82
N GLU A 106 -4.46 -15.98 9.76
CA GLU A 106 -4.09 -17.38 9.72
C GLU A 106 -4.04 -17.86 8.26
N PRO A 107 -3.33 -18.96 7.97
CA PRO A 107 -3.27 -19.54 6.65
C PRO A 107 -4.66 -19.67 6.01
N TRP A 108 -4.79 -19.28 4.73
CA TRP A 108 -6.01 -19.37 3.91
C TRP A 108 -7.17 -18.45 4.33
N GLN A 109 -6.99 -17.56 5.30
CA GLN A 109 -8.01 -16.57 5.70
C GLN A 109 -8.08 -15.36 4.76
N THR A 110 -8.30 -15.56 3.45
CA THR A 110 -8.36 -14.49 2.44
C THR A 110 -9.46 -13.45 2.71
N ALA A 111 -10.50 -13.82 3.46
CA ALA A 111 -11.59 -12.92 3.81
C ALA A 111 -11.14 -11.68 4.62
N ARG A 112 -9.99 -11.74 5.29
CA ARG A 112 -9.42 -10.61 6.03
C ARG A 112 -9.00 -9.46 5.12
N TYR A 113 -8.59 -9.73 3.89
CA TYR A 113 -8.17 -8.72 2.90
C TYR A 113 -9.35 -8.00 2.21
N ARG A 114 -10.62 -8.28 2.56
CA ARG A 114 -11.78 -7.66 1.91
C ARG A 114 -11.95 -6.17 2.19
N ARG A 115 -11.39 -5.67 3.29
CA ARG A 115 -11.51 -4.27 3.70
C ARG A 115 -10.17 -3.58 3.59
N ASP A 116 -10.17 -2.35 3.09
CA ASP A 116 -8.96 -1.54 3.03
C ASP A 116 -8.49 -1.16 4.44
N PRO A 117 -7.16 -1.11 4.66
CA PRO A 117 -6.60 -0.70 5.92
C PRO A 117 -6.96 0.75 6.27
N ILE A 118 -7.13 1.02 7.56
CA ILE A 118 -7.32 2.37 8.05
C ILE A 118 -5.99 3.13 7.96
N ALA A 119 -5.99 4.37 7.47
CA ALA A 119 -4.78 5.18 7.41
C ALA A 119 -4.13 5.33 8.80
N PRO A 120 -2.81 5.09 8.93
CA PRO A 120 -2.09 5.24 10.20
C PRO A 120 -2.31 6.58 10.90
N SER A 121 -2.39 7.69 10.15
CA SER A 121 -2.65 9.02 10.72
C SER A 121 -4.01 9.14 11.39
N ARG A 122 -5.01 8.35 10.97
CA ARG A 122 -6.31 8.29 11.66
C ARG A 122 -6.26 7.57 13.00
N LEU A 123 -5.28 6.71 13.19
CA LEU A 123 -5.05 5.96 14.42
C LEU A 123 -4.07 6.70 15.34
N ARG A 124 -3.07 7.35 14.75
CA ARG A 124 -2.05 8.16 15.42
C ARG A 124 -1.82 9.47 14.66
N PRO A 125 -2.44 10.57 15.09
CA PRO A 125 -2.37 11.87 14.40
C PRO A 125 -0.95 12.44 14.21
N VAL A 126 0.03 11.94 14.94
CA VAL A 126 1.46 12.30 14.77
C VAL A 126 2.06 11.76 13.48
N VAL A 127 1.43 10.78 12.84
CA VAL A 127 1.88 10.20 11.58
C VAL A 127 1.56 11.17 10.44
N PRO A 128 2.57 11.60 9.66
CA PRO A 128 2.35 12.48 8.52
C PRO A 128 1.52 11.80 7.42
N ILE A 129 0.61 12.54 6.79
CA ILE A 129 -0.30 12.02 5.72
C ILE A 129 0.46 11.42 4.54
N TRP A 130 1.63 11.97 4.17
CA TRP A 130 2.43 11.41 3.08
C TRP A 130 2.86 9.96 3.37
N LEU A 131 3.08 9.63 4.64
CA LEU A 131 3.50 8.29 5.05
C LEU A 131 2.32 7.30 5.01
N ASP A 132 1.08 7.77 5.22
CA ASP A 132 -0.12 6.97 4.94
C ASP A 132 -0.14 6.50 3.49
N HIS A 133 0.10 7.43 2.54
CA HIS A 133 0.08 7.10 1.11
C HIS A 133 1.13 6.03 0.77
N VAL A 134 2.34 6.17 1.32
CA VAL A 134 3.42 5.20 1.07
C VAL A 134 3.06 3.83 1.61
N VAL A 135 2.64 3.73 2.89
CA VAL A 135 2.37 2.41 3.48
C VAL A 135 1.08 1.80 2.95
N LEU A 136 0.03 2.60 2.68
CA LEU A 136 -1.22 2.09 2.10
C LEU A 136 -1.03 1.61 0.66
N LYS A 137 -0.20 2.30 -0.14
CA LYS A 137 0.21 1.80 -1.45
C LYS A 137 0.94 0.46 -1.33
N ALA A 138 1.88 0.34 -0.40
CA ALA A 138 2.66 -0.90 -0.22
C ALA A 138 1.79 -2.10 0.16
N VAL A 139 0.73 -1.88 0.96
CA VAL A 139 -0.19 -2.93 1.40
C VAL A 139 -1.50 -2.99 0.60
N ALA A 140 -1.59 -2.34 -0.55
CA ALA A 140 -2.78 -2.40 -1.40
C ALA A 140 -3.16 -3.86 -1.73
N ARG A 141 -4.47 -4.12 -1.87
CA ARG A 141 -4.98 -5.48 -2.17
C ARG A 141 -4.62 -5.89 -3.59
N ASP A 142 -4.79 -4.97 -4.54
CA ASP A 142 -4.41 -5.19 -5.92
C ASP A 142 -2.89 -5.07 -6.07
N PRO A 143 -2.18 -6.11 -6.54
CA PRO A 143 -0.75 -6.03 -6.80
C PRO A 143 -0.36 -4.89 -7.75
N CYS A 144 -1.21 -4.55 -8.72
CA CYS A 144 -0.97 -3.48 -9.70
C CYS A 144 -0.96 -2.08 -9.05
N GLU A 145 -1.54 -1.92 -7.88
CA GLU A 145 -1.54 -0.65 -7.12
C GLU A 145 -0.31 -0.52 -6.21
N ARG A 146 0.51 -1.56 -6.06
CA ARG A 146 1.67 -1.58 -5.18
C ARG A 146 2.92 -0.98 -5.83
N PHE A 147 4.02 -0.98 -5.08
CA PHE A 147 5.35 -0.71 -5.61
C PHE A 147 5.84 -1.89 -6.43
N GLU A 148 6.41 -1.62 -7.60
CA GLU A 148 6.97 -2.65 -8.48
C GLU A 148 8.37 -3.08 -8.01
N THR A 149 9.14 -2.13 -7.47
CA THR A 149 10.53 -2.37 -7.05
C THR A 149 10.83 -1.81 -5.66
N ALA A 150 11.85 -2.36 -5.02
CA ALA A 150 12.34 -1.85 -3.76
C ALA A 150 12.95 -0.44 -3.89
N GLU A 151 13.49 -0.12 -5.05
CA GLU A 151 14.03 1.20 -5.39
C GLU A 151 12.90 2.24 -5.47
N GLU A 152 11.77 1.90 -6.09
CA GLU A 152 10.58 2.77 -6.12
C GLU A 152 10.07 3.04 -4.70
N PHE A 153 9.99 2.00 -3.87
CA PHE A 153 9.57 2.12 -2.48
C PHE A 153 10.53 3.03 -1.68
N ALA A 154 11.85 2.80 -1.79
CA ALA A 154 12.86 3.64 -1.16
C ALA A 154 12.72 5.11 -1.59
N LEU A 155 12.56 5.35 -2.89
CA LEU A 155 12.40 6.70 -3.44
C LEU A 155 11.14 7.40 -2.91
N ALA A 156 10.02 6.67 -2.75
CA ALA A 156 8.79 7.21 -2.18
C ALA A 156 9.00 7.65 -0.72
N LEU A 157 9.73 6.86 0.08
CA LEU A 157 10.10 7.21 1.45
C LEU A 157 11.06 8.42 1.51
N GLU A 158 12.05 8.49 0.62
CA GLU A 158 13.01 9.60 0.56
C GLU A 158 12.33 10.91 0.15
N ARG A 159 11.48 10.87 -0.88
CA ARG A 159 10.74 12.06 -1.36
C ARG A 159 9.75 12.56 -0.31
N GLY A 160 9.02 11.67 0.35
CA GLY A 160 8.10 12.04 1.41
C GLY A 160 8.79 12.65 2.62
N ALA A 161 9.96 12.13 3.00
CA ALA A 161 10.75 12.65 4.12
C ALA A 161 11.38 14.02 3.82
N SER A 162 11.80 14.28 2.56
CA SER A 162 12.44 15.53 2.15
C SER A 162 11.44 16.61 1.73
N ARG A 163 10.28 16.21 1.25
CA ARG A 163 9.19 17.12 0.85
C ARG A 163 7.88 16.51 1.36
N PRO A 164 7.46 16.82 2.59
CA PRO A 164 6.15 16.39 3.05
C PRO A 164 5.13 16.89 2.03
N LEU A 165 4.49 15.96 1.30
CA LEU A 165 3.51 16.27 0.30
C LEU A 165 2.44 17.11 1.00
N ASN A 166 2.34 18.39 0.63
CA ASN A 166 1.15 19.17 0.91
C ASN A 166 -0.04 18.33 0.43
N ALA A 167 -1.15 18.40 1.15
CA ALA A 167 -2.34 17.56 1.01
C ALA A 167 -2.57 17.02 -0.41
N PRO A 168 -3.05 15.77 -0.58
CA PRO A 168 -3.20 15.15 -1.89
C PRO A 168 -3.91 16.13 -2.80
N LEU A 169 -3.39 16.30 -4.01
CA LEU A 169 -4.11 16.99 -5.09
C LEU A 169 -5.51 16.40 -5.07
N ALA A 170 -6.50 17.24 -4.74
CA ALA A 170 -7.88 16.81 -4.60
C ALA A 170 -8.22 15.95 -5.83
N THR A 171 -8.55 14.69 -5.59
CA THR A 171 -8.98 13.81 -6.70
C THR A 171 -10.08 14.54 -7.45
N PRO A 172 -10.00 14.66 -8.78
CA PRO A 172 -11.02 15.35 -9.56
C PRO A 172 -12.41 14.90 -9.11
N LEU A 173 -13.35 15.82 -8.93
CA LEU A 173 -14.71 15.54 -8.47
C LEU A 173 -15.34 14.34 -9.18
N MET A 174 -15.00 14.12 -10.46
CA MET A 174 -15.43 12.98 -11.27
C MET A 174 -15.03 11.61 -10.70
N LYS A 175 -13.85 11.49 -10.06
CA LYS A 175 -13.43 10.22 -9.42
C LYS A 175 -14.05 10.03 -8.05
N ARG A 176 -14.45 11.12 -7.40
CA ARG A 176 -15.02 11.09 -6.05
C ARG A 176 -16.53 10.87 -6.04
N ASP A 177 -17.22 11.42 -7.02
CA ASP A 177 -18.66 11.27 -7.24
C ASP A 177 -18.94 11.25 -8.75
N PRO A 178 -19.07 10.07 -9.39
CA PRO A 178 -19.37 9.94 -10.81
C PRO A 178 -20.67 10.66 -11.22
N ALA A 179 -21.59 10.84 -10.26
CA ALA A 179 -22.85 11.55 -10.48
C ALA A 179 -22.72 13.06 -10.32
N ALA A 180 -21.57 13.61 -9.91
CA ALA A 180 -21.41 15.06 -9.67
C ALA A 180 -21.69 15.89 -10.94
N LEU A 181 -21.23 15.43 -12.10
CA LEU A 181 -21.51 16.10 -13.38
C LEU A 181 -23.00 16.16 -13.70
N TRP A 182 -23.72 15.09 -13.47
CA TRP A 182 -25.17 15.04 -13.68
C TRP A 182 -25.92 15.95 -12.72
N LYS A 183 -25.49 16.03 -11.46
CA LYS A 183 -26.06 16.94 -10.45
C LYS A 183 -25.87 18.41 -10.86
N VAL A 184 -24.66 18.76 -11.32
CA VAL A 184 -24.37 20.12 -11.81
C VAL A 184 -25.16 20.42 -13.08
N ALA A 185 -25.20 19.51 -14.05
CA ALA A 185 -25.98 19.69 -15.27
C ALA A 185 -27.48 19.86 -14.98
N LEU A 186 -28.03 19.07 -14.05
CA LEU A 186 -29.41 19.19 -13.61
C LEU A 186 -29.67 20.56 -12.96
N ALA A 187 -28.80 21.02 -12.09
CA ALA A 187 -28.94 22.32 -11.43
C ALA A 187 -28.93 23.47 -12.43
N ILE A 188 -28.03 23.44 -13.44
CA ILE A 188 -27.99 24.42 -14.53
C ILE A 188 -29.27 24.36 -15.34
N SER A 189 -29.75 23.18 -15.71
CA SER A 189 -31.00 23.00 -16.48
C SER A 189 -32.21 23.56 -15.74
N VAL A 190 -32.33 23.27 -14.42
CA VAL A 190 -33.41 23.80 -13.58
C VAL A 190 -33.36 25.34 -13.52
N ALA A 191 -32.17 25.93 -13.32
CA ALA A 191 -31.99 27.35 -13.25
C ALA A 191 -32.38 28.03 -14.60
N PHE A 192 -31.96 27.44 -15.72
CA PHE A 192 -32.29 27.93 -17.05
C PHE A 192 -33.79 27.87 -17.32
N ASN A 193 -34.48 26.79 -16.98
CA ASN A 193 -35.93 26.67 -17.13
C ASN A 193 -36.68 27.70 -16.27
N LEU A 194 -36.22 27.94 -15.03
CA LEU A 194 -36.79 28.95 -14.16
C LEU A 194 -36.67 30.36 -14.77
N LEU A 195 -35.48 30.70 -15.28
CA LEU A 195 -35.25 31.97 -15.97
C LEU A 195 -36.14 32.12 -17.22
N LEU A 196 -36.34 31.06 -17.99
CA LEU A 196 -37.17 31.04 -19.18
C LEU A 196 -38.65 31.25 -18.82
N VAL A 197 -39.15 30.64 -17.76
CA VAL A 197 -40.51 30.85 -17.26
C VAL A 197 -40.69 32.29 -16.77
N ILE A 198 -39.75 32.83 -16.02
CA ILE A 198 -39.77 34.23 -15.57
C ILE A 198 -39.80 35.16 -16.79
N TRP A 199 -38.91 34.93 -17.78
CA TRP A 199 -38.86 35.72 -19.01
C TRP A 199 -40.20 35.70 -19.77
N LEU A 200 -40.84 34.51 -19.93
CA LEU A 200 -42.15 34.37 -20.57
C LEU A 200 -43.28 35.09 -19.80
N LEU A 201 -43.22 35.11 -18.47
CA LEU A 201 -44.22 35.80 -17.66
C LEU A 201 -44.13 37.33 -17.75
N PHE A 202 -42.91 37.86 -18.01
CA PHE A 202 -42.66 39.29 -18.12
C PHE A 202 -42.56 39.79 -19.58
N LEU A 203 -42.85 38.93 -20.57
CA LEU A 203 -42.92 39.39 -21.97
C LEU A 203 -44.16 40.31 -22.15
N PRO A 204 -43.96 41.56 -22.60
CA PRO A 204 -45.11 42.41 -22.86
C PRO A 204 -45.95 41.81 -24.00
N ARG A 205 -47.24 41.66 -23.76
CA ARG A 205 -48.22 41.27 -24.76
C ARG A 205 -48.54 42.48 -25.66
#